data_633de2dc6d1343cd5cc080bb74a7e785
#
_entry.id   633de2dc6d1343cd5cc080bb74a7e785
#
_cell.length_a   1.000
_cell.length_b   1.000
_cell.length_c   1.000
_cell.angle_alpha   90.00
_cell.angle_beta   90.00
_cell.angle_gamma   90.00
#
_symmetry.space_group_name_H-M   'P 1'
#
loop_
_entity.id
_entity.type
_entity.pdbx_description
1 polymer ?
#
loop_
_entity_poly.entity_id
_entity_poly.type
_entity_poly.pdbx_seq_one_letter_code
_entity_poly.pdbx_strand_id
1 'polypeptide(L)'
;MKRYIAWLHLLALPATVGAQNTGDAYSPDPSVPLASPLLPAPIPITPQKNSEPEGVKWGSLFNQSFRFILFEQSYRYATEPATRDPGRPFFRGYIDSVGALHGWADGDPFYVNYVGHPMQGAVSGYLWTLNDTRYRYVEFGRSSEYWKSRLRAGAFAWAYSEQMEIGLFSEASIGNIQASEPQQGLVDHIITPSIGLGWMIAEDAMDQYLVRFVERKTQNRLVRSLVRSSANPSRSLANALAGQWPWARSRDQDVGVSLAQPSGSPRRTQEATRRPGVAPFEFAVSAYAFAASAGICGGGSASAAFRIHPHWQVLMDVSGCNINGLQKNLSGDSLTYMAGSRWTPFTSGRLVPHAQVLLGGNKVTQELMFPARKASLELLAQNTGAPPPNHDQYTLQFETNGLAMAAGMGLDLRINSALAFRIFDLEYMHSWIKDLNGFSAPVGFQAKMALVLRMGNW
;
A
#
# COMPACT_ATOMS: atom_id res chain seq x y z
N MET A 1 14.48 -11.18 -18.00
CA MET A 1 13.83 -10.03 -18.68
C MET A 1 12.31 -10.18 -18.87
N LYS A 2 11.59 -11.02 -18.10
CA LYS A 2 10.13 -11.23 -18.19
C LYS A 2 9.38 -11.16 -16.83
N ARG A 3 10.01 -10.65 -15.77
CA ARG A 3 9.50 -10.84 -14.39
C ARG A 3 8.55 -9.76 -13.84
N TYR A 4 8.28 -8.67 -14.56
CA TYR A 4 7.75 -7.46 -13.91
C TYR A 4 6.57 -6.74 -14.59
N ILE A 5 5.89 -7.36 -15.55
CA ILE A 5 4.73 -6.72 -16.23
C ILE A 5 3.41 -6.85 -15.43
N ALA A 6 3.39 -7.58 -14.31
CA ALA A 6 2.15 -7.91 -13.58
C ALA A 6 1.53 -6.76 -12.76
N TRP A 7 2.19 -5.62 -12.62
CA TRP A 7 1.80 -4.59 -11.65
C TRP A 7 0.83 -3.53 -12.16
N LEU A 8 0.68 -3.37 -13.46
CA LEU A 8 -0.21 -2.34 -14.03
C LEU A 8 -1.67 -2.79 -14.22
N HIS A 9 -1.98 -4.08 -14.04
CA HIS A 9 -3.33 -4.61 -14.30
C HIS A 9 -4.24 -4.79 -13.07
N LEU A 10 -3.80 -4.50 -11.87
CA LEU A 10 -4.58 -4.75 -10.65
C LEU A 10 -5.60 -3.65 -10.30
N LEU A 11 -5.73 -2.60 -11.12
CA LEU A 11 -6.69 -1.50 -10.91
C LEU A 11 -7.90 -1.51 -11.86
N ALA A 12 -8.06 -2.51 -12.72
CA ALA A 12 -9.16 -2.56 -13.69
C ALA A 12 -9.96 -3.87 -13.58
N LEU A 13 -10.90 -3.93 -12.65
CA LEU A 13 -12.01 -4.88 -12.70
C LEU A 13 -13.30 -4.12 -12.98
N PRO A 14 -14.04 -4.41 -14.07
CA PRO A 14 -15.35 -3.82 -14.31
C PRO A 14 -16.42 -4.55 -13.49
N ALA A 15 -17.01 -3.87 -12.52
CA ALA A 15 -18.25 -4.31 -11.90
C ALA A 15 -19.43 -3.84 -12.76
N THR A 16 -20.03 -4.75 -13.51
CA THR A 16 -21.33 -4.53 -14.16
C THR A 16 -22.44 -4.71 -13.14
N VAL A 17 -23.02 -3.62 -12.69
CA VAL A 17 -24.30 -3.63 -11.94
C VAL A 17 -25.36 -3.00 -12.80
N GLY A 18 -26.39 -3.81 -13.15
CA GLY A 18 -27.54 -3.36 -13.90
C GLY A 18 -28.40 -2.39 -13.09
N ALA A 19 -28.72 -1.27 -13.69
CA ALA A 19 -29.66 -0.29 -13.16
C ALA A 19 -31.08 -0.66 -13.63
N GLN A 20 -31.97 -0.98 -12.70
CA GLN A 20 -33.42 -0.97 -12.94
C GLN A 20 -33.95 0.44 -12.67
N ASN A 21 -34.49 1.03 -13.71
CA ASN A 21 -35.24 2.28 -13.69
C ASN A 21 -36.71 1.96 -13.34
N THR A 22 -37.18 2.45 -12.18
CA THR A 22 -38.62 2.59 -11.94
C THR A 22 -38.93 4.08 -11.87
N GLY A 23 -39.47 4.59 -12.96
CA GLY A 23 -39.96 5.95 -13.02
C GLY A 23 -41.40 6.00 -12.46
N ASP A 24 -41.62 6.83 -11.45
CA ASP A 24 -42.91 7.36 -11.12
C ASP A 24 -42.94 8.85 -11.44
N ALA A 25 -43.74 9.19 -12.43
CA ALA A 25 -43.97 10.55 -12.85
C ALA A 25 -44.98 11.22 -11.90
N TYR A 26 -44.51 12.16 -11.10
CA TYR A 26 -45.37 13.07 -10.33
C TYR A 26 -45.76 14.27 -11.20
N SER A 27 -47.07 14.43 -11.45
CA SER A 27 -47.63 15.57 -12.10
C SER A 27 -48.07 16.62 -11.08
N PRO A 28 -47.60 17.88 -11.14
CA PRO A 28 -48.03 18.90 -10.19
C PRO A 28 -49.39 19.50 -10.57
N ASP A 29 -50.26 19.67 -9.56
CA ASP A 29 -51.57 20.32 -9.64
C ASP A 29 -51.40 21.85 -9.84
N PRO A 30 -52.05 22.48 -10.85
CA PRO A 30 -51.81 23.87 -11.21
C PRO A 30 -52.63 24.91 -10.42
N SER A 31 -53.23 24.60 -9.27
CA SER A 31 -54.22 25.48 -8.61
C SER A 31 -53.81 26.17 -7.33
N VAL A 32 -52.51 26.17 -6.95
CA VAL A 32 -52.07 26.87 -5.71
C VAL A 32 -51.29 28.14 -6.07
N PRO A 33 -51.77 29.36 -5.69
CA PRO A 33 -50.99 30.59 -5.89
C PRO A 33 -49.76 30.59 -5.01
N LEU A 34 -48.59 30.61 -5.61
CA LEU A 34 -47.30 30.78 -4.90
C LEU A 34 -47.19 32.19 -4.35
N ALA A 35 -47.42 32.35 -3.01
CA ALA A 35 -46.97 33.52 -2.30
C ALA A 35 -45.42 33.47 -2.28
N SER A 36 -44.79 34.45 -2.94
CA SER A 36 -43.30 34.60 -2.89
C SER A 36 -42.86 34.87 -1.44
N PRO A 37 -42.07 33.99 -0.81
CA PRO A 37 -41.48 34.35 0.46
C PRO A 37 -40.40 35.39 0.20
N LEU A 38 -40.45 36.50 0.88
CA LEU A 38 -39.38 37.47 0.99
C LEU A 38 -38.14 36.71 1.48
N LEU A 39 -37.16 36.53 0.58
CA LEU A 39 -35.88 35.97 0.96
C LEU A 39 -35.25 36.87 2.00
N PRO A 40 -34.90 36.37 3.21
CA PRO A 40 -34.11 37.13 4.16
C PRO A 40 -32.78 37.49 3.47
N ALA A 41 -32.34 38.73 3.72
CA ALA A 41 -31.08 39.23 3.19
C ALA A 41 -29.97 38.23 3.52
N PRO A 42 -29.04 37.95 2.57
CA PRO A 42 -27.96 37.03 2.82
C PRO A 42 -27.17 37.50 4.03
N ILE A 43 -27.17 36.68 5.07
CA ILE A 43 -26.30 36.88 6.24
C ILE A 43 -24.87 36.80 5.71
N PRO A 44 -24.03 37.84 5.92
CA PRO A 44 -22.63 37.75 5.51
C PRO A 44 -22.01 36.54 6.20
N ILE A 45 -21.75 35.50 5.43
CA ILE A 45 -20.98 34.33 5.89
C ILE A 45 -19.55 34.84 6.06
N THR A 46 -19.23 35.35 7.24
CA THR A 46 -17.84 35.56 7.62
C THR A 46 -17.20 34.19 7.57
N PRO A 47 -16.16 33.96 6.74
CA PRO A 47 -15.46 32.69 6.74
C PRO A 47 -14.91 32.49 8.15
N GLN A 48 -15.50 31.56 8.90
CA GLN A 48 -14.97 31.16 10.19
C GLN A 48 -13.65 30.44 9.89
N LYS A 49 -12.58 31.22 9.90
CA LYS A 49 -11.21 30.77 9.84
C LYS A 49 -11.00 29.90 11.07
N ASN A 50 -11.29 28.61 10.95
CA ASN A 50 -10.84 27.64 11.94
C ASN A 50 -9.32 27.78 11.99
N SER A 51 -8.83 28.47 12.99
CA SER A 51 -7.42 28.75 13.22
C SER A 51 -6.72 27.47 13.69
N GLU A 52 -6.60 26.47 12.79
CA GLU A 52 -5.57 25.47 13.02
C GLU A 52 -4.23 26.22 13.03
N PRO A 53 -3.35 25.97 14.03
CA PRO A 53 -2.06 26.62 14.08
C PRO A 53 -1.31 26.35 12.77
N GLU A 54 -0.80 27.44 12.16
CA GLU A 54 0.00 27.33 10.94
C GLU A 54 1.27 26.55 11.23
N GLY A 55 1.52 25.48 10.45
CA GLY A 55 2.73 24.68 10.58
C GLY A 55 2.56 23.25 10.10
N VAL A 56 3.52 22.42 10.45
CA VAL A 56 3.53 20.99 10.10
C VAL A 56 2.96 20.18 11.27
N LYS A 57 2.02 19.30 10.97
CA LYS A 57 1.45 18.32 11.93
C LYS A 57 2.42 17.15 12.10
N TRP A 58 3.52 17.37 12.80
CA TRP A 58 4.64 16.41 12.90
C TRP A 58 4.20 15.03 13.41
N GLY A 59 3.37 14.95 14.45
CA GLY A 59 2.91 13.66 14.98
C GLY A 59 2.13 12.84 13.96
N SER A 60 1.26 13.50 13.17
CA SER A 60 0.52 12.87 12.09
C SER A 60 1.44 12.46 10.94
N LEU A 61 2.37 13.34 10.55
CA LEU A 61 3.35 13.08 9.49
C LEU A 61 4.22 11.86 9.83
N PHE A 62 4.81 11.82 11.01
CA PHE A 62 5.61 10.66 11.44
C PHE A 62 4.81 9.36 11.51
N ASN A 63 3.59 9.40 12.01
CA ASN A 63 2.73 8.22 12.04
C ASN A 63 2.40 7.71 10.63
N GLN A 64 2.10 8.60 9.69
CA GLN A 64 1.81 8.25 8.31
C GLN A 64 3.06 7.74 7.57
N SER A 65 4.21 8.38 7.78
CA SER A 65 5.50 7.94 7.25
C SER A 65 5.89 6.57 7.78
N PHE A 66 5.68 6.31 9.07
CA PHE A 66 5.94 4.99 9.65
C PHE A 66 5.04 3.89 9.06
N ARG A 67 3.76 4.20 8.79
CA ARG A 67 2.86 3.28 8.06
C ARG A 67 3.37 3.00 6.65
N PHE A 68 3.92 4.01 5.99
CA PHE A 68 4.49 3.84 4.66
C PHE A 68 5.75 2.96 4.70
N ILE A 69 6.67 3.18 5.64
CA ILE A 69 7.82 2.29 5.88
C ILE A 69 7.36 0.85 6.14
N LEU A 70 6.35 0.65 7.00
CA LEU A 70 5.81 -0.69 7.25
C LEU A 70 5.24 -1.34 5.98
N PHE A 71 4.57 -0.57 5.13
CA PHE A 71 4.07 -1.05 3.86
C PHE A 71 5.22 -1.51 2.94
N GLU A 72 6.26 -0.68 2.79
CA GLU A 72 7.43 -0.96 1.95
C GLU A 72 8.23 -2.15 2.48
N GLN A 73 8.52 -2.21 3.78
CA GLN A 73 9.23 -3.34 4.38
C GLN A 73 8.41 -4.64 4.32
N SER A 74 7.08 -4.56 4.41
CA SER A 74 6.20 -5.72 4.22
C SER A 74 6.27 -6.24 2.78
N TYR A 75 6.34 -5.33 1.81
CA TYR A 75 6.52 -5.67 0.41
C TYR A 75 7.88 -6.34 0.17
N ARG A 76 8.98 -5.75 0.67
CA ARG A 76 10.31 -6.34 0.58
C ARG A 76 10.37 -7.72 1.24
N TYR A 77 9.82 -7.84 2.43
CA TYR A 77 9.76 -9.15 3.11
C TYR A 77 9.04 -10.21 2.27
N ALA A 78 7.99 -9.82 1.54
CA ALA A 78 7.25 -10.73 0.67
C ALA A 78 8.01 -11.09 -0.62
N THR A 79 8.81 -10.16 -1.17
CA THR A 79 9.45 -10.31 -2.49
C THR A 79 10.93 -10.64 -2.44
N GLU A 80 11.65 -10.17 -1.40
CA GLU A 80 13.10 -10.27 -1.31
C GLU A 80 13.54 -11.43 -0.41
N PRO A 81 14.22 -12.47 -0.96
CA PRO A 81 14.73 -13.58 -0.17
C PRO A 81 15.75 -13.14 0.90
N ALA A 82 16.59 -12.15 0.59
CA ALA A 82 17.59 -11.62 1.50
C ALA A 82 16.98 -11.02 2.78
N THR A 83 15.87 -10.33 2.66
CA THR A 83 15.14 -9.74 3.80
C THR A 83 14.57 -10.82 4.75
N ARG A 84 14.36 -12.03 4.24
CA ARG A 84 13.83 -13.17 5.03
C ARG A 84 14.90 -14.03 5.71
N ASP A 85 16.18 -13.74 5.44
CA ASP A 85 17.29 -14.50 6.05
C ASP A 85 17.75 -13.85 7.37
N PRO A 86 17.35 -14.36 8.55
CA PRO A 86 17.75 -13.82 9.83
C PRO A 86 19.18 -14.24 10.27
N GLY A 87 19.87 -15.02 9.44
CA GLY A 87 21.12 -15.71 9.83
C GLY A 87 22.37 -14.82 9.93
N ARG A 88 22.26 -13.50 9.71
CA ARG A 88 23.41 -12.58 9.73
C ARG A 88 23.41 -11.68 10.97
N PRO A 89 24.61 -11.29 11.47
CA PRO A 89 24.74 -10.33 12.56
C PRO A 89 24.19 -8.97 12.10
N PHE A 90 23.05 -8.56 12.63
CA PHE A 90 22.30 -7.36 12.23
C PHE A 90 23.16 -6.08 12.20
N PHE A 91 23.88 -5.79 13.30
CA PHE A 91 24.67 -4.55 13.39
C PHE A 91 25.86 -4.52 12.42
N ARG A 92 26.53 -5.65 12.24
CA ARG A 92 27.65 -5.72 11.29
C ARG A 92 27.15 -5.61 9.85
N GLY A 93 26.10 -6.33 9.50
CA GLY A 93 25.47 -6.23 8.19
C GLY A 93 24.98 -4.81 7.87
N TYR A 94 24.39 -4.13 8.85
CA TYR A 94 23.98 -2.73 8.70
C TYR A 94 25.16 -1.79 8.46
N ILE A 95 26.24 -1.87 9.26
CA ILE A 95 27.42 -1.02 9.11
C ILE A 95 28.10 -1.30 7.76
N ASP A 96 28.21 -2.55 7.37
CA ASP A 96 28.80 -2.96 6.09
C ASP A 96 27.97 -2.44 4.91
N SER A 97 26.62 -2.47 5.00
CA SER A 97 25.71 -1.90 4.00
C SER A 97 25.87 -0.41 3.84
N VAL A 98 25.84 0.35 4.93
CA VAL A 98 26.03 1.81 4.89
C VAL A 98 27.42 2.19 4.37
N GLY A 99 28.45 1.39 4.71
CA GLY A 99 29.81 1.58 4.24
C GLY A 99 30.04 1.21 2.78
N ALA A 100 29.13 0.46 2.18
CA ALA A 100 29.24 -0.04 0.80
C ALA A 100 28.68 0.93 -0.25
N LEU A 101 28.22 2.13 0.14
CA LEU A 101 27.70 3.15 -0.78
C LEU A 101 28.78 3.61 -1.76
N HIS A 102 28.68 3.18 -3.02
CA HIS A 102 29.61 3.58 -4.08
C HIS A 102 29.03 3.31 -5.47
N GLY A 103 29.39 4.17 -6.42
CA GLY A 103 28.91 4.07 -7.79
C GLY A 103 27.51 4.60 -8.00
N TRP A 104 26.94 4.40 -9.17
CA TRP A 104 25.60 4.86 -9.56
C TRP A 104 24.57 3.73 -9.38
N ALA A 105 24.86 2.56 -9.92
CA ALA A 105 23.95 1.43 -9.95
C ALA A 105 23.98 0.64 -8.62
N ASP A 106 22.83 0.19 -8.18
CA ASP A 106 22.60 -0.63 -7.00
C ASP A 106 22.26 -2.10 -7.30
N GLY A 107 22.11 -2.43 -8.59
CA GLY A 107 21.72 -3.78 -9.03
C GLY A 107 20.23 -3.93 -9.31
N ASP A 108 19.41 -3.00 -8.90
CA ASP A 108 17.97 -3.06 -9.12
C ASP A 108 17.58 -2.88 -10.61
N PRO A 109 16.49 -3.51 -11.04
CA PRO A 109 15.97 -3.34 -12.40
C PRO A 109 15.59 -1.88 -12.69
N PHE A 110 15.79 -1.45 -13.94
CA PHE A 110 15.51 -0.09 -14.40
C PHE A 110 14.19 0.50 -13.90
N TYR A 111 13.10 -0.27 -13.93
CA TYR A 111 11.80 0.29 -13.53
C TYR A 111 11.61 0.37 -12.00
N VAL A 112 12.39 -0.34 -11.19
CA VAL A 112 12.45 -0.12 -9.74
C VAL A 112 13.05 1.25 -9.49
N ASN A 113 14.24 1.52 -10.04
CA ASN A 113 14.95 2.78 -9.84
C ASN A 113 14.29 3.98 -10.53
N TYR A 114 13.66 3.83 -11.68
CA TYR A 114 13.12 4.96 -12.46
C TYR A 114 11.59 5.06 -12.50
N VAL A 115 10.86 4.13 -11.85
CA VAL A 115 9.40 4.20 -11.67
C VAL A 115 9.03 3.99 -10.21
N GLY A 116 9.53 2.94 -9.57
CA GLY A 116 9.23 2.61 -8.18
C GLY A 116 9.68 3.68 -7.20
N HIS A 117 10.96 4.02 -7.20
CA HIS A 117 11.55 5.04 -6.34
C HIS A 117 10.99 6.45 -6.60
N PRO A 118 10.76 6.92 -7.84
CA PRO A 118 10.02 8.16 -8.06
C PRO A 118 8.60 8.15 -7.47
N MET A 119 7.87 7.04 -7.58
CA MET A 119 6.55 6.94 -6.93
C MET A 119 6.64 7.01 -5.41
N GLN A 120 7.64 6.36 -4.80
CA GLN A 120 7.95 6.46 -3.36
C GLN A 120 8.19 7.91 -2.94
N GLY A 121 9.05 8.64 -3.70
CA GLY A 121 9.31 10.05 -3.49
C GLY A 121 8.06 10.91 -3.61
N ALA A 122 7.18 10.64 -4.57
CA ALA A 122 5.91 11.35 -4.73
C ALA A 122 4.94 11.04 -3.58
N VAL A 123 4.83 9.80 -3.12
CA VAL A 123 3.98 9.41 -1.97
C VAL A 123 4.42 10.13 -0.71
N SER A 124 5.71 10.08 -0.36
CA SER A 124 6.26 10.77 0.81
C SER A 124 6.09 12.30 0.70
N GLY A 125 6.28 12.87 -0.49
CA GLY A 125 5.98 14.27 -0.76
C GLY A 125 4.51 14.64 -0.54
N TYR A 126 3.57 13.80 -0.94
CA TYR A 126 2.14 14.01 -0.64
C TYR A 126 1.82 13.85 0.84
N LEU A 127 2.48 12.94 1.57
CA LEU A 127 2.34 12.86 3.03
C LEU A 127 2.73 14.18 3.69
N TRP A 128 3.83 14.80 3.22
CA TRP A 128 4.19 16.15 3.67
C TRP A 128 3.08 17.15 3.39
N THR A 129 2.59 17.25 2.15
CA THR A 129 1.57 18.26 1.79
C THR A 129 0.24 18.09 2.55
N LEU A 130 -0.14 16.87 2.90
CA LEU A 130 -1.32 16.60 3.72
C LEU A 130 -1.18 17.12 5.15
N ASN A 131 0.06 17.24 5.64
CA ASN A 131 0.38 17.64 7.01
C ASN A 131 0.91 19.07 7.13
N ASP A 132 1.29 19.73 6.03
CA ASP A 132 1.69 21.14 6.03
C ASP A 132 0.44 22.04 5.88
N THR A 133 -0.09 22.51 7.01
CA THR A 133 -1.35 23.28 7.07
C THR A 133 -1.29 24.59 6.29
N ARG A 134 -0.08 25.14 6.10
CA ARG A 134 0.13 26.40 5.36
C ARG A 134 -0.14 26.24 3.87
N TYR A 135 0.25 25.08 3.29
CA TYR A 135 0.22 24.85 1.85
C TYR A 135 -0.73 23.72 1.41
N ARG A 136 -1.54 23.20 2.34
CA ARG A 136 -2.42 22.06 2.11
C ARG A 136 -3.40 22.24 0.95
N TYR A 137 -3.85 23.48 0.73
CA TYR A 137 -4.87 23.83 -0.27
C TYR A 137 -4.29 24.46 -1.54
N VAL A 138 -2.97 24.53 -1.65
CA VAL A 138 -2.33 25.12 -2.81
C VAL A 138 -2.46 24.21 -4.02
N GLU A 139 -3.09 24.75 -5.06
CA GLU A 139 -3.33 24.05 -6.31
C GLU A 139 -2.17 24.20 -7.28
N PHE A 140 -2.10 23.27 -8.27
CA PHE A 140 -1.10 23.34 -9.35
C PHE A 140 -1.16 24.66 -10.10
N GLY A 141 -0.01 25.28 -10.30
CA GLY A 141 0.11 26.55 -11.01
C GLY A 141 1.50 27.18 -10.92
N ARG A 142 1.58 28.44 -11.30
CA ARG A 142 2.84 29.18 -11.33
C ARG A 142 3.08 30.04 -10.09
N SER A 143 2.23 29.93 -9.05
CA SER A 143 2.36 30.74 -7.84
C SER A 143 3.60 30.37 -7.03
N SER A 144 4.15 31.33 -6.30
CA SER A 144 5.29 31.08 -5.42
C SER A 144 4.94 30.12 -4.30
N GLU A 145 3.68 30.11 -3.84
CA GLU A 145 3.16 29.22 -2.82
C GLU A 145 3.16 27.76 -3.29
N TYR A 146 2.79 27.52 -4.55
CA TYR A 146 2.85 26.18 -5.14
C TYR A 146 4.28 25.66 -5.13
N TRP A 147 5.24 26.44 -5.62
CA TRP A 147 6.63 25.99 -5.69
C TRP A 147 7.25 25.82 -4.30
N LYS A 148 6.95 26.72 -3.35
CA LYS A 148 7.37 26.54 -1.94
C LYS A 148 6.81 25.26 -1.35
N SER A 149 5.55 24.95 -1.58
CA SER A 149 4.91 23.71 -1.15
C SER A 149 5.65 22.48 -1.71
N ARG A 150 5.92 22.47 -3.01
CA ARG A 150 6.53 21.31 -3.69
C ARG A 150 8.01 21.15 -3.36
N LEU A 151 8.77 22.23 -3.21
CA LEU A 151 10.16 22.16 -2.76
C LEU A 151 10.29 21.63 -1.32
N ARG A 152 9.37 22.04 -0.42
CA ARG A 152 9.33 21.49 0.95
C ARG A 152 8.97 20.01 0.94
N ALA A 153 8.01 19.62 0.10
CA ALA A 153 7.64 18.21 -0.09
C ALA A 153 8.82 17.39 -0.65
N GLY A 154 9.56 17.94 -1.62
CA GLY A 154 10.77 17.31 -2.17
C GLY A 154 11.90 17.16 -1.15
N ALA A 155 12.11 18.18 -0.31
CA ALA A 155 13.07 18.08 0.80
C ALA A 155 12.70 16.99 1.81
N PHE A 156 11.42 16.86 2.11
CA PHE A 156 10.95 15.77 2.97
C PHE A 156 11.04 14.42 2.28
N ALA A 157 10.73 14.33 0.99
CA ALA A 157 10.88 13.10 0.21
C ALA A 157 12.33 12.63 0.18
N TRP A 158 13.27 13.56 0.09
CA TRP A 158 14.69 13.23 0.21
C TRP A 158 15.03 12.65 1.59
N ALA A 159 14.63 13.31 2.68
CA ALA A 159 14.85 12.80 4.03
C ALA A 159 14.19 11.43 4.27
N TYR A 160 13.03 11.20 3.67
CA TYR A 160 12.33 9.91 3.71
C TYR A 160 13.11 8.84 2.92
N SER A 161 13.62 9.17 1.73
CA SER A 161 14.47 8.27 0.93
C SER A 161 15.71 7.84 1.71
N GLU A 162 16.44 8.80 2.32
CA GLU A 162 17.59 8.47 3.17
C GLU A 162 17.23 7.54 4.33
N GLN A 163 16.05 7.74 4.94
CA GLN A 163 15.56 6.83 5.98
C GLN A 163 15.31 5.42 5.42
N MET A 164 14.82 5.28 4.19
CA MET A 164 14.56 3.98 3.55
C MET A 164 15.86 3.29 3.11
N GLU A 165 16.84 4.03 2.63
CA GLU A 165 18.13 3.48 2.19
C GLU A 165 19.03 3.08 3.37
N ILE A 166 19.26 4.00 4.29
CA ILE A 166 20.29 3.86 5.34
C ILE A 166 19.80 4.08 6.78
N GLY A 167 18.51 4.32 7.01
CA GLY A 167 17.95 4.57 8.34
C GLY A 167 17.77 3.31 9.19
N LEU A 168 17.12 3.47 10.36
CA LEU A 168 16.93 2.37 11.33
C LEU A 168 16.01 1.24 10.82
N PHE A 169 15.03 1.57 9.98
CA PHE A 169 14.07 0.63 9.39
C PHE A 169 14.25 0.59 7.88
N SER A 170 15.47 0.57 7.42
CA SER A 170 15.89 0.75 6.03
C SER A 170 16.17 -0.58 5.33
N GLU A 171 16.48 -0.47 4.06
CA GLU A 171 17.02 -1.55 3.25
C GLU A 171 18.35 -2.04 3.79
N ALA A 172 19.23 -1.11 4.21
CA ALA A 172 20.51 -1.47 4.83
C ALA A 172 20.35 -2.22 6.14
N SER A 173 19.30 -1.94 6.92
CA SER A 173 19.08 -2.57 8.23
C SER A 173 18.21 -3.83 8.14
N ILE A 174 16.89 -3.64 7.97
CA ILE A 174 15.90 -4.73 7.94
C ILE A 174 15.94 -5.46 6.59
N GLY A 175 16.20 -4.75 5.50
CA GLY A 175 16.24 -5.30 4.16
C GLY A 175 17.37 -6.29 3.93
N ASN A 176 18.42 -6.26 4.76
CA ASN A 176 19.59 -7.16 4.70
C ASN A 176 20.23 -7.17 3.28
N ILE A 177 20.33 -6.00 2.66
CA ILE A 177 20.75 -5.83 1.26
C ILE A 177 22.15 -6.42 0.99
N GLN A 178 23.04 -6.43 2.00
CA GLN A 178 24.36 -7.04 1.89
C GLN A 178 24.33 -8.55 1.58
N ALA A 179 23.19 -9.19 1.77
CA ALA A 179 23.05 -10.61 1.47
C ALA A 179 22.89 -10.87 -0.04
N SER A 180 22.29 -9.94 -0.76
CA SER A 180 21.96 -10.07 -2.19
C SER A 180 22.80 -9.15 -3.08
N GLU A 181 22.99 -7.90 -2.64
CA GLU A 181 23.66 -6.85 -3.40
C GLU A 181 24.76 -6.21 -2.54
N PRO A 182 26.03 -6.44 -2.83
CA PRO A 182 27.14 -5.91 -2.02
C PRO A 182 27.36 -4.41 -2.23
N GLN A 183 26.60 -3.75 -3.11
CA GLN A 183 26.77 -2.35 -3.47
C GLN A 183 25.46 -1.59 -3.27
N GLN A 184 25.51 -0.50 -2.49
CA GLN A 184 24.48 0.52 -2.50
C GLN A 184 24.80 1.56 -3.57
N GLY A 185 23.87 1.80 -4.50
CA GLY A 185 24.00 2.80 -5.53
C GLY A 185 23.56 4.20 -5.09
N LEU A 186 24.16 5.23 -5.67
CA LEU A 186 23.71 6.62 -5.48
C LEU A 186 22.39 6.92 -6.21
N VAL A 187 21.92 6.00 -7.06
CA VAL A 187 20.73 6.21 -7.90
C VAL A 187 19.51 6.57 -7.05
N ASP A 188 19.25 5.85 -5.98
CA ASP A 188 18.03 6.03 -5.16
C ASP A 188 18.07 7.30 -4.33
N HIS A 189 19.24 7.68 -3.83
CA HIS A 189 19.45 8.93 -3.11
C HIS A 189 19.17 10.17 -3.97
N ILE A 190 19.27 10.06 -5.30
CA ILE A 190 19.09 11.16 -6.24
C ILE A 190 17.75 11.04 -6.98
N ILE A 191 17.42 9.87 -7.51
CA ILE A 191 16.23 9.67 -8.34
C ILE A 191 14.95 9.76 -7.52
N THR A 192 14.91 9.15 -6.34
CA THR A 192 13.73 9.19 -5.47
C THR A 192 13.26 10.62 -5.18
N PRO A 193 14.09 11.54 -4.68
CA PRO A 193 13.63 12.90 -4.40
C PRO A 193 13.46 13.75 -5.65
N SER A 194 14.34 13.63 -6.65
CA SER A 194 14.33 14.54 -7.80
C SER A 194 13.26 14.18 -8.82
N ILE A 195 13.26 12.95 -9.31
CA ILE A 195 12.22 12.45 -10.24
C ILE A 195 10.90 12.28 -9.50
N GLY A 196 10.92 11.90 -8.21
CA GLY A 196 9.72 11.85 -7.36
C GLY A 196 9.01 13.20 -7.23
N LEU A 197 9.77 14.29 -7.08
CA LEU A 197 9.21 15.65 -7.15
C LEU A 197 8.59 15.94 -8.52
N GLY A 198 9.28 15.57 -9.61
CA GLY A 198 8.75 15.67 -10.98
C GLY A 198 7.47 14.86 -11.18
N TRP A 199 7.43 13.64 -10.63
CA TRP A 199 6.26 12.76 -10.64
C TRP A 199 5.08 13.40 -9.91
N MET A 200 5.31 13.94 -8.72
CA MET A 200 4.32 14.66 -7.94
C MET A 200 3.73 15.86 -8.71
N ILE A 201 4.60 16.65 -9.39
CA ILE A 201 4.18 17.78 -10.23
C ILE A 201 3.34 17.29 -11.42
N ALA A 202 3.72 16.17 -12.04
CA ALA A 202 2.96 15.57 -13.13
C ALA A 202 1.57 15.10 -12.67
N GLU A 203 1.47 14.45 -11.51
CA GLU A 203 0.17 14.07 -10.93
C GLU A 203 -0.68 15.30 -10.58
N ASP A 204 -0.08 16.39 -10.08
CA ASP A 204 -0.80 17.65 -9.84
C ASP A 204 -1.35 18.25 -11.14
N ALA A 205 -0.55 18.21 -12.21
CA ALA A 205 -0.99 18.67 -13.52
C ALA A 205 -2.12 17.78 -14.07
N MET A 206 -2.02 16.46 -13.91
CA MET A 206 -3.10 15.53 -14.29
C MET A 206 -4.37 15.80 -13.48
N ASP A 207 -4.26 16.09 -12.18
CA ASP A 207 -5.42 16.47 -11.36
C ASP A 207 -6.08 17.76 -11.87
N GLN A 208 -5.26 18.75 -12.23
CA GLN A 208 -5.77 20.04 -12.72
C GLN A 208 -6.42 19.96 -14.11
N TYR A 209 -5.82 19.23 -15.04
CA TYR A 209 -6.24 19.24 -16.44
C TYR A 209 -7.14 18.05 -16.79
N LEU A 210 -6.73 16.83 -16.48
CA LEU A 210 -7.45 15.61 -16.83
C LEU A 210 -8.62 15.32 -15.88
N VAL A 211 -8.32 15.25 -14.57
CA VAL A 211 -9.33 14.88 -13.58
C VAL A 211 -10.46 15.90 -13.57
N ARG A 212 -10.15 17.20 -13.51
CA ARG A 212 -11.17 18.25 -13.55
C ARG A 212 -11.94 18.31 -14.87
N PHE A 213 -11.30 17.97 -15.98
CA PHE A 213 -12.01 17.87 -17.26
C PHE A 213 -13.08 16.77 -17.21
N VAL A 214 -12.72 15.57 -16.73
CA VAL A 214 -13.68 14.47 -16.59
C VAL A 214 -14.79 14.83 -15.59
N GLU A 215 -14.45 15.43 -14.45
CA GLU A 215 -15.40 15.82 -13.42
C GLU A 215 -16.44 16.86 -13.91
N ARG A 216 -16.08 17.72 -14.85
CA ARG A 216 -17.02 18.63 -15.49
C ARG A 216 -17.96 17.93 -16.46
N LYS A 217 -17.58 16.76 -17.00
CA LYS A 217 -18.37 15.99 -17.98
C LYS A 217 -19.29 14.95 -17.34
N THR A 218 -18.99 14.50 -16.13
CA THR A 218 -19.78 13.46 -15.46
C THR A 218 -20.02 13.75 -13.99
N GLN A 219 -21.22 13.43 -13.51
CA GLN A 219 -21.58 13.44 -12.09
C GLN A 219 -21.51 12.03 -11.47
N ASN A 220 -21.16 11.02 -12.26
CA ASN A 220 -21.05 9.65 -11.77
C ASN A 220 -19.90 9.53 -10.77
N ARG A 221 -20.25 9.23 -9.52
CA ARG A 221 -19.28 9.14 -8.40
C ARG A 221 -18.21 8.08 -8.64
N LEU A 222 -18.59 6.92 -9.19
CA LEU A 222 -17.64 5.84 -9.47
C LEU A 222 -16.60 6.27 -10.50
N VAL A 223 -17.04 6.88 -11.62
CA VAL A 223 -16.12 7.37 -12.67
C VAL A 223 -15.17 8.42 -12.10
N ARG A 224 -15.69 9.37 -11.33
CA ARG A 224 -14.85 10.42 -10.67
C ARG A 224 -13.84 9.83 -9.72
N SER A 225 -14.25 8.86 -8.87
CA SER A 225 -13.34 8.19 -7.92
C SER A 225 -12.26 7.39 -8.65
N LEU A 226 -12.63 6.65 -9.69
CA LEU A 226 -11.68 5.87 -10.49
C LEU A 226 -10.66 6.78 -11.20
N VAL A 227 -11.12 7.84 -11.84
CA VAL A 227 -10.22 8.78 -12.55
C VAL A 227 -9.28 9.48 -11.57
N ARG A 228 -9.77 9.92 -10.41
CA ARG A 228 -8.92 10.50 -9.36
C ARG A 228 -7.84 9.53 -8.89
N SER A 229 -8.21 8.28 -8.66
CA SER A 229 -7.28 7.28 -8.14
C SER A 229 -6.26 6.83 -9.18
N SER A 230 -6.68 6.59 -10.42
CA SER A 230 -5.79 6.10 -11.48
C SER A 230 -4.89 7.19 -12.06
N ALA A 231 -5.37 8.44 -12.13
CA ALA A 231 -4.55 9.56 -12.61
C ALA A 231 -3.56 10.10 -11.56
N ASN A 232 -3.76 9.78 -10.28
CA ASN A 232 -2.90 10.22 -9.18
C ASN A 232 -2.64 9.07 -8.20
N PRO A 233 -1.91 8.03 -8.60
CA PRO A 233 -1.69 6.83 -7.78
C PRO A 233 -0.91 7.15 -6.50
N SER A 234 0.13 7.98 -6.57
CA SER A 234 0.96 8.34 -5.40
C SER A 234 0.16 9.16 -4.39
N ARG A 235 -0.63 10.13 -4.85
CA ARG A 235 -1.54 10.88 -3.97
C ARG A 235 -2.59 9.98 -3.34
N SER A 236 -3.12 9.03 -4.10
CA SER A 236 -4.14 8.10 -3.62
C SER A 236 -3.60 7.19 -2.52
N LEU A 237 -2.37 6.71 -2.66
CA LEU A 237 -1.69 5.94 -1.62
C LEU A 237 -1.42 6.81 -0.38
N ALA A 238 -0.92 8.03 -0.54
CA ALA A 238 -0.71 8.96 0.57
C ALA A 238 -2.01 9.27 1.32
N ASN A 239 -3.12 9.47 0.61
CA ASN A 239 -4.44 9.64 1.24
C ASN A 239 -4.84 8.40 2.06
N ALA A 240 -4.66 7.20 1.52
CA ALA A 240 -4.96 5.94 2.22
C ALA A 240 -4.11 5.79 3.49
N LEU A 241 -2.81 6.07 3.41
CA LEU A 241 -1.89 6.08 4.56
C LEU A 241 -2.29 7.11 5.61
N ALA A 242 -2.88 8.25 5.19
CA ALA A 242 -3.45 9.26 6.07
C ALA A 242 -4.84 8.91 6.61
N GLY A 243 -5.39 7.74 6.29
CA GLY A 243 -6.73 7.31 6.70
C GLY A 243 -7.85 8.04 5.96
N GLN A 244 -7.57 8.58 4.79
CA GLN A 244 -8.53 9.24 3.91
C GLN A 244 -8.89 8.32 2.73
N TRP A 245 -10.00 8.64 2.04
CA TRP A 245 -10.31 7.95 0.79
C TRP A 245 -9.23 8.23 -0.26
N PRO A 246 -8.79 7.24 -1.05
CA PRO A 246 -7.78 7.44 -2.09
C PRO A 246 -8.08 8.60 -3.03
N TRP A 247 -9.33 8.80 -3.36
CA TRP A 247 -9.82 9.89 -4.24
C TRP A 247 -10.10 11.21 -3.54
N ALA A 248 -9.83 11.35 -2.22
CA ALA A 248 -10.04 12.59 -1.49
C ALA A 248 -9.23 13.74 -2.08
N ARG A 249 -9.82 14.94 -2.08
CA ARG A 249 -9.16 16.19 -2.48
C ARG A 249 -9.44 17.27 -1.45
N SER A 250 -8.44 18.09 -1.16
CA SER A 250 -8.59 19.21 -0.22
C SER A 250 -9.68 20.19 -0.65
N ARG A 251 -9.82 20.43 -1.96
CA ARG A 251 -10.86 21.30 -2.53
C ARG A 251 -12.30 20.81 -2.26
N ASP A 252 -12.51 19.53 -2.01
CA ASP A 252 -13.86 19.00 -1.71
C ASP A 252 -14.35 19.43 -0.33
N GLN A 253 -13.44 19.85 0.57
CA GLN A 253 -13.78 20.32 1.91
C GLN A 253 -14.35 21.76 1.89
N ASP A 254 -13.90 22.58 0.93
CA ASP A 254 -14.34 23.98 0.82
C ASP A 254 -15.71 24.13 0.14
N VAL A 255 -16.07 23.18 -0.73
CA VAL A 255 -17.32 23.21 -1.49
C VAL A 255 -18.46 22.50 -0.78
N GLY A 256 -18.23 21.90 0.39
CA GLY A 256 -19.23 21.13 1.12
C GLY A 256 -19.68 19.84 0.42
N VAL A 257 -19.09 19.53 -0.73
CA VAL A 257 -19.35 18.32 -1.53
C VAL A 257 -18.28 17.27 -1.22
N SER A 258 -18.28 16.73 -0.02
CA SER A 258 -17.55 15.50 0.23
C SER A 258 -18.20 14.37 -0.58
N LEU A 259 -17.44 13.75 -1.48
CA LEU A 259 -17.89 12.52 -2.16
C LEU A 259 -18.20 11.39 -1.17
N ALA A 260 -17.84 11.56 0.08
CA ALA A 260 -18.08 10.64 1.18
C ALA A 260 -19.27 11.01 2.09
N GLN A 261 -19.88 12.19 1.91
CA GLN A 261 -21.05 12.59 2.71
C GLN A 261 -22.26 12.94 1.82
N PRO A 262 -23.46 12.44 2.13
CA PRO A 262 -24.68 12.93 1.48
C PRO A 262 -24.87 14.40 1.81
N SER A 263 -25.12 15.21 0.79
CA SER A 263 -25.45 16.63 0.90
C SER A 263 -26.67 16.82 1.83
N GLY A 264 -26.51 17.54 2.93
CA GLY A 264 -27.62 17.97 3.74
C GLY A 264 -27.58 17.59 5.21
N SER A 265 -26.62 18.10 5.95
CA SER A 265 -26.80 18.30 7.39
C SER A 265 -25.95 19.47 7.87
N PRO A 266 -26.53 20.47 8.57
CA PRO A 266 -25.75 21.49 9.23
C PRO A 266 -24.82 20.80 10.25
N ARG A 267 -23.58 21.25 10.28
CA ARG A 267 -22.56 20.83 11.26
C ARG A 267 -23.08 21.09 12.68
N ARG A 268 -23.88 20.18 13.18
CA ARG A 268 -23.98 19.98 14.62
C ARG A 268 -22.63 19.36 15.00
N THR A 269 -21.98 19.92 16.00
CA THR A 269 -21.06 19.19 16.88
C THR A 269 -21.82 18.01 17.47
N GLN A 270 -22.14 17.04 16.64
CA GLN A 270 -22.55 15.73 17.08
C GLN A 270 -21.26 15.04 17.51
N GLU A 271 -21.13 14.76 18.81
CA GLU A 271 -20.51 13.53 19.23
C GLU A 271 -20.91 12.51 18.19
N ALA A 272 -19.92 12.12 17.37
CA ALA A 272 -20.16 11.19 16.28
C ALA A 272 -20.71 9.93 16.94
N THR A 273 -22.01 9.74 16.87
CA THR A 273 -22.67 8.51 17.26
C THR A 273 -21.93 7.43 16.46
N ARG A 274 -21.06 6.70 17.18
CA ARG A 274 -20.26 5.62 16.61
C ARG A 274 -21.21 4.69 15.88
N ARG A 275 -21.20 4.73 14.55
CA ARG A 275 -22.02 3.80 13.77
C ARG A 275 -21.45 2.41 14.01
N PRO A 276 -22.23 1.47 14.55
CA PRO A 276 -21.75 0.10 14.71
C PRO A 276 -21.37 -0.45 13.35
N GLY A 277 -20.16 -0.99 13.24
CA GLY A 277 -19.66 -1.50 11.98
C GLY A 277 -18.16 -1.84 12.03
N VAL A 278 -17.65 -2.39 10.93
CA VAL A 278 -16.21 -2.59 10.74
C VAL A 278 -15.52 -1.25 10.47
N ALA A 279 -14.22 -1.18 10.72
CA ALA A 279 -13.43 0.02 10.42
C ALA A 279 -13.51 0.35 8.92
N PRO A 280 -13.55 1.63 8.55
CA PRO A 280 -13.51 2.07 7.15
C PRO A 280 -12.29 1.55 6.39
N PHE A 281 -11.14 1.51 7.05
CA PHE A 281 -9.92 0.94 6.54
C PHE A 281 -9.19 0.18 7.64
N GLU A 282 -8.64 -0.98 7.29
CA GLU A 282 -7.75 -1.76 8.14
C GLU A 282 -6.49 -2.12 7.36
N PHE A 283 -5.36 -2.05 8.03
CA PHE A 283 -4.08 -2.56 7.55
C PHE A 283 -3.54 -3.53 8.58
N ALA A 284 -3.14 -4.73 8.14
CA ALA A 284 -2.60 -5.75 9.04
C ALA A 284 -1.25 -6.26 8.55
N VAL A 285 -0.33 -6.47 9.49
CA VAL A 285 0.92 -7.18 9.27
C VAL A 285 0.90 -8.43 10.15
N SER A 286 1.19 -9.57 9.54
CA SER A 286 1.00 -10.88 10.17
C SER A 286 2.28 -11.72 10.15
N ALA A 287 2.51 -12.49 11.20
CA ALA A 287 3.24 -13.74 11.07
C ALA A 287 2.36 -14.72 10.30
N TYR A 288 2.96 -15.44 9.37
CA TYR A 288 2.29 -16.32 8.43
C TYR A 288 2.91 -17.71 8.43
N ALA A 289 2.08 -18.72 8.45
CA ALA A 289 2.49 -20.09 8.25
C ALA A 289 1.54 -20.78 7.26
N PHE A 290 2.10 -21.55 6.36
CA PHE A 290 1.35 -22.38 5.43
C PHE A 290 1.79 -23.83 5.57
N ALA A 291 0.85 -24.70 5.84
CA ALA A 291 1.03 -26.13 5.96
C ALA A 291 0.40 -26.83 4.77
N ALA A 292 1.22 -27.44 3.93
CA ALA A 292 0.83 -28.25 2.79
C ALA A 292 1.31 -29.69 2.96
N SER A 293 0.86 -30.59 2.09
CA SER A 293 1.32 -31.98 2.08
C SER A 293 2.83 -32.14 1.92
N ALA A 294 3.48 -31.17 1.28
CA ALA A 294 4.92 -31.17 0.98
C ALA A 294 5.80 -30.54 2.08
N GLY A 295 5.20 -29.97 3.15
CA GLY A 295 5.93 -29.36 4.23
C GLY A 295 5.28 -28.13 4.83
N ILE A 296 5.98 -27.50 5.76
CA ILE A 296 5.54 -26.27 6.42
C ILE A 296 6.40 -25.11 5.91
N CYS A 297 5.74 -24.03 5.56
CA CYS A 297 6.32 -22.77 5.09
C CYS A 297 6.05 -21.69 6.15
N GLY A 298 7.08 -20.97 6.59
CA GLY A 298 6.96 -19.90 7.59
C GLY A 298 7.38 -18.57 6.99
N GLY A 299 6.68 -17.50 7.36
CA GLY A 299 6.96 -16.17 6.80
C GLY A 299 6.06 -15.06 7.32
N GLY A 300 5.70 -14.12 6.47
CA GLY A 300 4.90 -12.96 6.80
C GLY A 300 3.81 -12.65 5.78
N SER A 301 2.84 -11.84 6.20
CA SER A 301 1.84 -11.30 5.29
C SER A 301 1.49 -9.84 5.62
N ALA A 302 1.00 -9.14 4.60
CA ALA A 302 0.39 -7.84 4.75
C ALA A 302 -0.99 -7.83 4.09
N SER A 303 -1.98 -7.22 4.74
CA SER A 303 -3.30 -7.10 4.17
C SER A 303 -3.92 -5.73 4.41
N ALA A 304 -4.72 -5.30 3.42
CA ALA A 304 -5.49 -4.06 3.48
C ALA A 304 -6.97 -4.37 3.25
N ALA A 305 -7.84 -3.86 4.12
CA ALA A 305 -9.28 -4.07 4.01
C ALA A 305 -10.04 -2.74 4.00
N PHE A 306 -11.00 -2.61 3.09
CA PHE A 306 -11.82 -1.43 2.87
C PHE A 306 -13.29 -1.77 3.09
N ARG A 307 -13.94 -0.99 3.97
CA ARG A 307 -15.36 -1.17 4.26
C ARG A 307 -16.24 -0.78 3.08
N ILE A 308 -17.07 -1.72 2.64
CA ILE A 308 -18.13 -1.49 1.65
C ILE A 308 -19.53 -1.46 2.30
N HIS A 309 -19.70 -2.16 3.43
CA HIS A 309 -20.94 -2.24 4.20
C HIS A 309 -20.59 -2.34 5.70
N PRO A 310 -21.46 -2.02 6.66
CA PRO A 310 -21.18 -2.16 8.09
C PRO A 310 -20.60 -3.49 8.55
N HIS A 311 -20.89 -4.58 7.85
CA HIS A 311 -20.41 -5.93 8.13
C HIS A 311 -19.49 -6.52 7.06
N TRP A 312 -19.20 -5.78 5.97
CA TRP A 312 -18.45 -6.28 4.84
C TRP A 312 -17.28 -5.38 4.48
N GLN A 313 -16.15 -6.01 4.22
CA GLN A 313 -14.94 -5.35 3.71
C GLN A 313 -14.48 -6.03 2.42
N VAL A 314 -13.92 -5.28 1.48
CA VAL A 314 -13.06 -5.81 0.43
C VAL A 314 -11.66 -5.92 1.01
N LEU A 315 -11.00 -7.04 0.78
CA LEU A 315 -9.71 -7.38 1.34
C LEU A 315 -8.71 -7.65 0.22
N MET A 316 -7.50 -7.12 0.36
CA MET A 316 -6.31 -7.49 -0.40
C MET A 316 -5.30 -8.09 0.57
N ASP A 317 -4.66 -9.18 0.18
CA ASP A 317 -3.68 -9.90 1.01
C ASP A 317 -2.49 -10.32 0.14
N VAL A 318 -1.30 -10.06 0.66
CA VAL A 318 -0.04 -10.56 0.10
C VAL A 318 0.68 -11.31 1.20
N SER A 319 0.97 -12.58 0.97
CA SER A 319 1.63 -13.46 1.93
C SER A 319 2.85 -14.10 1.27
N GLY A 320 3.95 -14.13 1.98
CA GLY A 320 5.18 -14.78 1.54
C GLY A 320 5.75 -15.68 2.62
N CYS A 321 6.29 -16.83 2.25
CA CYS A 321 6.92 -17.73 3.18
C CYS A 321 8.07 -18.53 2.57
N ASN A 322 9.03 -18.90 3.40
CA ASN A 322 10.13 -19.77 3.04
C ASN A 322 9.74 -21.23 3.29
N ILE A 323 9.99 -22.08 2.31
CA ILE A 323 9.63 -23.50 2.34
C ILE A 323 10.74 -24.26 3.07
N ASN A 324 10.40 -24.87 4.21
CA ASN A 324 11.30 -25.66 5.00
C ASN A 324 11.27 -27.14 4.62
N GLY A 325 12.36 -27.86 4.88
CA GLY A 325 12.41 -29.32 4.66
C GLY A 325 12.76 -29.73 3.24
N LEU A 326 13.21 -28.81 2.39
CA LEU A 326 13.72 -29.12 1.07
C LEU A 326 15.08 -29.83 1.11
N GLN A 327 15.51 -30.42 -0.01
CA GLN A 327 16.80 -31.09 -0.13
C GLN A 327 17.96 -30.12 0.14
N LYS A 328 19.14 -30.68 0.48
CA LYS A 328 20.36 -29.90 0.70
C LYS A 328 20.67 -29.01 -0.51
N ASN A 329 20.97 -27.75 -0.28
CA ASN A 329 21.24 -26.71 -1.27
C ASN A 329 20.02 -26.33 -2.16
N LEU A 330 18.83 -26.78 -1.83
CA LEU A 330 17.58 -26.34 -2.44
C LEU A 330 16.84 -25.46 -1.43
N SER A 331 16.65 -24.21 -1.76
CA SER A 331 15.76 -23.27 -1.04
C SER A 331 14.49 -23.06 -1.86
N GLY A 332 13.44 -22.61 -1.21
CA GLY A 332 12.20 -22.31 -1.90
C GLY A 332 11.35 -21.33 -1.13
N ASP A 333 10.55 -20.60 -1.85
CA ASP A 333 9.57 -19.67 -1.32
C ASP A 333 8.23 -19.79 -2.03
N SER A 334 7.20 -19.34 -1.34
CA SER A 334 5.86 -19.20 -1.90
C SER A 334 5.38 -17.77 -1.66
N LEU A 335 4.89 -17.12 -2.70
CA LEU A 335 4.27 -15.81 -2.66
C LEU A 335 2.82 -15.94 -3.13
N THR A 336 1.87 -15.54 -2.27
CA THR A 336 0.46 -15.44 -2.62
C THR A 336 0.03 -13.98 -2.67
N TYR A 337 -0.80 -13.64 -3.65
CA TYR A 337 -1.41 -12.32 -3.79
C TYR A 337 -2.88 -12.50 -4.13
N MET A 338 -3.74 -12.12 -3.21
CA MET A 338 -5.17 -12.41 -3.29
C MET A 338 -6.02 -11.19 -2.99
N ALA A 339 -7.22 -11.18 -3.52
CA ALA A 339 -8.25 -10.20 -3.19
C ALA A 339 -9.58 -10.91 -2.97
N GLY A 340 -10.43 -10.33 -2.14
CA GLY A 340 -11.73 -10.91 -1.87
C GLY A 340 -12.56 -10.13 -0.87
N SER A 341 -13.40 -10.82 -0.16
CA SER A 341 -14.33 -10.23 0.80
C SER A 341 -14.19 -10.84 2.20
N ARG A 342 -14.33 -9.97 3.20
CA ARG A 342 -14.41 -10.34 4.60
C ARG A 342 -15.78 -9.95 5.16
N TRP A 343 -16.41 -10.87 5.82
CA TRP A 343 -17.65 -10.69 6.55
C TRP A 343 -17.41 -10.73 8.06
N THR A 344 -17.94 -9.75 8.78
CA THR A 344 -17.80 -9.61 10.23
C THR A 344 -19.20 -9.56 10.83
N PRO A 345 -19.72 -10.70 11.34
CA PRO A 345 -21.10 -10.80 11.84
C PRO A 345 -21.35 -9.91 13.06
N PHE A 346 -20.38 -9.83 13.97
CA PHE A 346 -20.48 -9.06 15.20
C PHE A 346 -19.42 -7.96 15.22
N THR A 347 -19.87 -6.71 15.15
CA THR A 347 -19.00 -5.53 15.10
C THR A 347 -18.89 -4.82 16.44
N SER A 348 -19.65 -5.25 17.45
CA SER A 348 -19.61 -4.74 18.82
C SER A 348 -18.83 -5.70 19.72
N GLY A 349 -18.06 -5.16 20.68
CA GLY A 349 -17.30 -5.93 21.64
C GLY A 349 -15.80 -5.95 21.40
N ARG A 350 -15.07 -6.61 22.30
CA ARG A 350 -13.60 -6.74 22.22
C ARG A 350 -13.16 -7.87 21.28
N LEU A 351 -13.92 -8.95 21.22
CA LEU A 351 -13.68 -10.09 20.33
C LEU A 351 -14.53 -9.94 19.09
N VAL A 352 -13.92 -9.95 17.93
CA VAL A 352 -14.54 -9.69 16.63
C VAL A 352 -14.22 -10.85 15.69
N PRO A 353 -15.13 -11.84 15.58
CA PRO A 353 -14.96 -12.92 14.60
C PRO A 353 -15.23 -12.41 13.20
N HIS A 354 -14.53 -12.99 12.23
CA HIS A 354 -14.74 -12.73 10.82
C HIS A 354 -14.56 -14.00 10.00
N ALA A 355 -15.16 -14.00 8.81
CA ALA A 355 -14.95 -15.01 7.78
C ALA A 355 -14.56 -14.32 6.48
N GLN A 356 -13.72 -14.98 5.66
CA GLN A 356 -13.25 -14.38 4.42
C GLN A 356 -13.08 -15.41 3.31
N VAL A 357 -13.22 -14.92 2.08
CA VAL A 357 -12.95 -15.66 0.85
C VAL A 357 -12.11 -14.81 -0.06
N LEU A 358 -11.00 -15.36 -0.53
CA LEU A 358 -9.99 -14.70 -1.34
C LEU A 358 -9.76 -15.49 -2.62
N LEU A 359 -9.49 -14.76 -3.71
CA LEU A 359 -9.11 -15.31 -5.01
C LEU A 359 -7.91 -14.50 -5.53
N GLY A 360 -6.96 -15.18 -6.15
CA GLY A 360 -5.76 -14.52 -6.67
C GLY A 360 -4.77 -15.48 -7.27
N GLY A 361 -3.49 -15.26 -7.03
CA GLY A 361 -2.40 -16.09 -7.53
C GLY A 361 -1.50 -16.62 -6.42
N ASN A 362 -0.90 -17.75 -6.71
CA ASN A 362 0.21 -18.30 -5.94
C ASN A 362 1.39 -18.51 -6.87
N LYS A 363 2.57 -18.05 -6.44
CA LYS A 363 3.86 -18.27 -7.11
C LYS A 363 4.76 -19.02 -6.16
N VAL A 364 5.32 -20.12 -6.62
CA VAL A 364 6.36 -20.88 -5.93
C VAL A 364 7.64 -20.76 -6.73
N THR A 365 8.72 -20.36 -6.05
CA THR A 365 10.07 -20.29 -6.60
C THR A 365 10.95 -21.23 -5.80
N GLN A 366 11.79 -21.99 -6.50
CA GLN A 366 12.83 -22.80 -5.89
C GLN A 366 14.17 -22.42 -6.49
N GLU A 367 15.21 -22.48 -5.68
CA GLU A 367 16.57 -22.17 -6.07
C GLU A 367 17.50 -23.29 -5.64
N LEU A 368 18.21 -23.85 -6.59
CA LEU A 368 19.26 -24.83 -6.38
C LEU A 368 20.62 -24.13 -6.41
N MET A 369 21.32 -24.14 -5.28
CA MET A 369 22.66 -23.59 -5.18
C MET A 369 23.72 -24.67 -5.46
N PHE A 370 24.77 -24.29 -6.20
CA PHE A 370 25.94 -25.12 -6.51
C PHE A 370 27.15 -24.68 -5.69
N PRO A 371 27.39 -25.23 -4.48
CA PRO A 371 28.43 -24.74 -3.56
C PRO A 371 29.85 -24.82 -4.14
N ALA A 372 30.16 -25.88 -4.90
CA ALA A 372 31.45 -26.03 -5.53
C ALA A 372 31.73 -24.95 -6.59
N ARG A 373 30.69 -24.58 -7.36
CA ARG A 373 30.78 -23.51 -8.37
C ARG A 373 30.97 -22.17 -7.72
N LYS A 374 30.21 -21.90 -6.61
CA LYS A 374 30.36 -20.70 -5.80
C LYS A 374 31.78 -20.55 -5.31
N ALA A 375 32.32 -21.57 -4.63
CA ALA A 375 33.69 -21.56 -4.11
C ALA A 375 34.75 -21.34 -5.19
N SER A 376 34.57 -21.93 -6.37
CA SER A 376 35.50 -21.75 -7.50
C SER A 376 35.47 -20.32 -8.06
N LEU A 377 34.30 -19.71 -8.16
CA LEU A 377 34.14 -18.34 -8.62
C LEU A 377 34.66 -17.32 -7.59
N GLU A 378 34.44 -17.54 -6.32
CA GLU A 378 34.98 -16.70 -5.21
C GLU A 378 36.51 -16.74 -5.20
N LEU A 379 37.13 -17.93 -5.36
CA LEU A 379 38.56 -18.08 -5.43
C LEU A 379 39.14 -17.37 -6.67
N LEU A 380 38.46 -17.48 -7.82
CA LEU A 380 38.84 -16.76 -9.01
C LEU A 380 38.80 -15.24 -8.83
N ALA A 381 37.71 -14.73 -8.25
CA ALA A 381 37.56 -13.31 -7.96
C ALA A 381 38.67 -12.80 -7.02
N GLN A 382 39.00 -13.54 -5.97
CA GLN A 382 40.09 -13.21 -5.06
C GLN A 382 41.45 -13.16 -5.75
N ASN A 383 41.73 -14.12 -6.63
CA ASN A 383 43.03 -14.20 -7.33
C ASN A 383 43.21 -13.18 -8.45
N THR A 384 42.10 -12.73 -9.04
CA THR A 384 42.13 -11.78 -10.17
C THR A 384 41.80 -10.35 -9.79
N GLY A 385 41.35 -10.09 -8.55
CA GLY A 385 40.83 -8.79 -8.15
C GLY A 385 39.49 -8.43 -8.83
N ALA A 386 38.81 -9.44 -9.38
CA ALA A 386 37.47 -9.26 -9.97
C ALA A 386 36.40 -9.07 -8.88
N PRO A 387 35.26 -8.46 -9.19
CA PRO A 387 34.16 -8.35 -8.25
C PRO A 387 33.66 -9.74 -7.81
N PRO A 388 33.04 -9.86 -6.63
CA PRO A 388 32.44 -11.12 -6.18
C PRO A 388 31.45 -11.69 -7.19
N PRO A 389 31.31 -13.03 -7.28
CA PRO A 389 30.40 -13.64 -8.23
C PRO A 389 28.95 -13.29 -7.90
N ASN A 390 28.18 -12.92 -8.94
CA ASN A 390 26.74 -12.68 -8.80
C ASN A 390 26.01 -13.98 -8.46
N HIS A 391 24.92 -13.86 -7.73
CA HIS A 391 24.10 -14.99 -7.28
C HIS A 391 23.66 -15.91 -8.42
N ASP A 392 23.24 -15.37 -9.55
CA ASP A 392 22.81 -16.12 -10.74
C ASP A 392 23.92 -16.99 -11.38
N GLN A 393 25.20 -16.72 -11.04
CA GLN A 393 26.31 -17.48 -11.60
C GLN A 393 26.48 -18.87 -10.97
N TYR A 394 25.96 -19.08 -9.75
CA TYR A 394 26.09 -20.35 -9.02
C TYR A 394 24.76 -20.92 -8.52
N THR A 395 23.65 -20.36 -8.95
CA THR A 395 22.30 -20.83 -8.65
C THR A 395 21.50 -21.15 -9.91
N LEU A 396 20.49 -22.00 -9.78
CA LEU A 396 19.52 -22.29 -10.81
C LEU A 396 18.11 -22.14 -10.23
N GLN A 397 17.32 -21.26 -10.81
CA GLN A 397 15.97 -20.97 -10.34
C GLN A 397 14.92 -21.72 -11.16
N PHE A 398 13.93 -22.25 -10.44
CA PHE A 398 12.74 -22.86 -10.97
C PHE A 398 11.53 -22.10 -10.43
N GLU A 399 10.51 -21.90 -11.25
CA GLU A 399 9.28 -21.24 -10.80
C GLU A 399 8.03 -21.87 -11.38
N THR A 400 6.96 -21.86 -10.60
CA THR A 400 5.61 -22.17 -11.03
C THR A 400 4.65 -21.15 -10.48
N ASN A 401 3.63 -20.82 -11.25
CA ASN A 401 2.57 -19.91 -10.81
C ASN A 401 1.20 -20.38 -11.30
N GLY A 402 0.16 -19.98 -10.63
CA GLY A 402 -1.20 -20.31 -11.00
C GLY A 402 -2.23 -19.61 -10.15
N LEU A 403 -3.48 -19.85 -10.48
CA LEU A 403 -4.61 -19.35 -9.70
C LEU A 403 -4.58 -19.95 -8.29
N ALA A 404 -5.03 -19.18 -7.30
CA ALA A 404 -5.21 -19.65 -5.93
C ALA A 404 -6.52 -19.09 -5.34
N MET A 405 -7.13 -19.88 -4.48
CA MET A 405 -8.31 -19.50 -3.71
C MET A 405 -8.07 -19.84 -2.25
N ALA A 406 -8.47 -18.96 -1.33
CA ALA A 406 -8.46 -19.22 0.10
C ALA A 406 -9.81 -18.88 0.72
N ALA A 407 -10.22 -19.69 1.70
CA ALA A 407 -11.43 -19.44 2.47
C ALA A 407 -11.19 -19.81 3.93
N GLY A 408 -11.65 -18.97 4.85
CA GLY A 408 -11.36 -19.19 6.26
C GLY A 408 -12.06 -18.24 7.21
N MET A 409 -11.63 -18.32 8.48
CA MET A 409 -12.17 -17.53 9.57
C MET A 409 -11.07 -17.07 10.52
N GLY A 410 -11.31 -15.95 11.18
CA GLY A 410 -10.39 -15.42 12.15
C GLY A 410 -11.07 -14.70 13.30
N LEU A 411 -10.27 -14.33 14.29
CA LEU A 411 -10.70 -13.66 15.50
C LEU A 411 -9.77 -12.50 15.83
N ASP A 412 -10.31 -11.29 15.85
CA ASP A 412 -9.59 -10.08 16.23
C ASP A 412 -9.94 -9.68 17.68
N LEU A 413 -8.93 -9.40 18.49
CA LEU A 413 -9.04 -8.78 19.81
C LEU A 413 -8.83 -7.26 19.66
N ARG A 414 -9.87 -6.47 19.86
CA ARG A 414 -9.77 -5.01 19.87
C ARG A 414 -9.07 -4.51 21.13
N ILE A 415 -7.94 -3.83 20.94
CA ILE A 415 -7.22 -3.17 22.02
C ILE A 415 -7.82 -1.77 22.24
N ASN A 416 -8.00 -1.02 21.15
CA ASN A 416 -8.64 0.30 21.15
C ASN A 416 -9.31 0.60 19.78
N SER A 417 -9.71 1.84 19.55
CA SER A 417 -10.32 2.22 18.25
C SER A 417 -9.37 2.16 17.07
N ALA A 418 -8.06 2.31 17.27
CA ALA A 418 -7.06 2.32 16.20
C ALA A 418 -6.29 1.00 16.06
N LEU A 419 -6.31 0.15 17.09
CA LEU A 419 -5.47 -1.04 17.17
C LEU A 419 -6.28 -2.26 17.56
N ALA A 420 -6.07 -3.36 16.83
CA ALA A 420 -6.51 -4.69 17.22
C ALA A 420 -5.37 -5.71 17.02
N PHE A 421 -5.46 -6.81 17.71
CA PHE A 421 -4.58 -7.97 17.55
C PHE A 421 -5.41 -9.11 16.97
N ARG A 422 -5.02 -9.63 15.80
CA ARG A 422 -5.60 -10.83 15.22
C ARG A 422 -4.99 -12.04 15.89
N ILE A 423 -5.79 -12.69 16.76
CA ILE A 423 -5.33 -13.84 17.54
C ILE A 423 -5.01 -15.00 16.61
N PHE A 424 -5.89 -15.23 15.62
CA PHE A 424 -5.66 -16.17 14.53
C PHE A 424 -6.52 -15.79 13.32
N ASP A 425 -6.07 -16.26 12.18
CA ASP A 425 -6.80 -16.28 10.92
C ASP A 425 -6.43 -17.61 10.23
N LEU A 426 -7.37 -18.52 10.15
CA LEU A 426 -7.16 -19.87 9.61
C LEU A 426 -7.91 -20.00 8.30
N GLU A 427 -7.19 -20.31 7.25
CA GLU A 427 -7.73 -20.41 5.89
C GLU A 427 -7.33 -21.74 5.25
N TYR A 428 -8.26 -22.36 4.58
CA TYR A 428 -7.99 -23.41 3.63
C TYR A 428 -7.65 -22.78 2.28
N MET A 429 -6.50 -23.14 1.72
CA MET A 429 -6.05 -22.65 0.42
C MET A 429 -5.98 -23.80 -0.59
N HIS A 430 -6.46 -23.53 -1.78
CA HIS A 430 -6.28 -24.36 -2.96
C HIS A 430 -5.59 -23.56 -4.05
N SER A 431 -4.50 -24.11 -4.61
CA SER A 431 -3.72 -23.51 -5.69
C SER A 431 -3.68 -24.43 -6.91
N TRP A 432 -3.91 -23.85 -8.09
CA TRP A 432 -3.77 -24.55 -9.39
C TRP A 432 -2.38 -24.31 -9.97
N ILE A 433 -1.35 -24.73 -9.25
CA ILE A 433 0.05 -24.66 -9.65
C ILE A 433 0.55 -26.05 -10.04
N LYS A 434 1.59 -26.10 -10.89
CA LYS A 434 2.27 -27.35 -11.24
C LYS A 434 3.28 -27.71 -10.15
N ASP A 435 3.49 -29.00 -9.96
CA ASP A 435 4.53 -29.50 -9.08
C ASP A 435 5.91 -29.03 -9.54
N LEU A 436 6.74 -28.66 -8.59
CA LEU A 436 8.08 -28.15 -8.83
C LEU A 436 9.09 -28.93 -7.99
N ASN A 437 9.98 -29.71 -8.64
CA ASN A 437 11.02 -30.49 -7.99
C ASN A 437 10.55 -31.31 -6.78
N GLY A 438 9.40 -31.97 -6.89
CA GLY A 438 8.81 -32.78 -5.83
C GLY A 438 8.07 -31.97 -4.73
N PHE A 439 8.04 -30.65 -4.84
CA PHE A 439 7.17 -29.83 -4.00
C PHE A 439 5.81 -29.69 -4.69
N SER A 440 4.82 -30.35 -4.08
CA SER A 440 3.43 -30.25 -4.49
C SER A 440 2.65 -29.59 -3.36
N ALA A 441 2.10 -28.41 -3.61
CA ALA A 441 1.30 -27.67 -2.64
C ALA A 441 -0.02 -27.16 -3.26
N PRO A 442 -0.81 -28.03 -3.93
CA PRO A 442 -2.08 -27.59 -4.49
C PRO A 442 -3.09 -27.26 -3.41
N VAL A 443 -2.93 -27.84 -2.20
CA VAL A 443 -3.88 -27.72 -1.08
C VAL A 443 -3.12 -27.58 0.23
N GLY A 444 -3.59 -26.69 1.10
CA GLY A 444 -3.00 -26.51 2.42
C GLY A 444 -3.84 -25.63 3.34
N PHE A 445 -3.37 -25.49 4.56
CA PHE A 445 -3.93 -24.58 5.55
C PHE A 445 -2.98 -23.43 5.80
N GLN A 446 -3.52 -22.22 5.80
CA GLN A 446 -2.81 -21.01 6.19
C GLN A 446 -3.20 -20.61 7.60
N ALA A 447 -2.25 -20.17 8.39
CA ALA A 447 -2.46 -19.59 9.71
C ALA A 447 -1.76 -18.25 9.79
N LYS A 448 -2.45 -17.21 10.27
CA LYS A 448 -1.92 -15.86 10.42
C LYS A 448 -2.21 -15.34 11.82
N MET A 449 -1.24 -14.62 12.40
CA MET A 449 -1.41 -13.80 13.61
C MET A 449 -0.94 -12.39 13.29
N ALA A 450 -1.76 -11.37 13.59
CA ALA A 450 -1.50 -10.03 13.06
C ALA A 450 -1.65 -8.91 14.08
N LEU A 451 -0.86 -7.85 13.84
CA LEU A 451 -1.17 -6.52 14.35
C LEU A 451 -2.04 -5.80 13.31
N VAL A 452 -3.21 -5.33 13.73
CA VAL A 452 -4.21 -4.69 12.86
C VAL A 452 -4.35 -3.22 13.22
N LEU A 453 -3.97 -2.35 12.29
CA LEU A 453 -4.20 -0.91 12.38
C LEU A 453 -5.55 -0.56 11.75
N ARG A 454 -6.40 0.12 12.49
CA ARG A 454 -7.77 0.46 12.12
C ARG A 454 -7.91 1.96 12.00
N MET A 455 -8.44 2.42 10.89
CA MET A 455 -8.47 3.84 10.55
C MET A 455 -9.85 4.28 10.08
N GLY A 456 -10.14 5.57 10.32
CA GLY A 456 -11.40 6.19 9.98
C GLY A 456 -12.34 6.34 11.19
N ASN A 457 -13.50 6.92 10.95
CA ASN A 457 -14.52 7.13 11.96
C ASN A 457 -15.59 6.04 11.87
N TRP A 458 -15.78 5.28 12.93
CA TRP A 458 -16.82 4.25 13.04
C TRP A 458 -17.40 4.16 14.46
#